data_3d6e865f5df8af32c46dca76c7e483e8
#
_entry.id   3d6e865f5df8af32c46dca76c7e483e8
#
_cell.length_a   1.000
_cell.length_b   1.000
_cell.length_c   1.000
_cell.angle_alpha   90.00
_cell.angle_beta   90.00
_cell.angle_gamma   90.00
#
_symmetry.space_group_name_H-M   'P 1'
#
loop_
_entity.id
_entity.type
_entity.pdbx_description
1 polymer ?
#
loop_
_entity_poly.entity_id
_entity_poly.type
_entity_poly.pdbx_seq_one_letter_code
_entity_poly.pdbx_strand_id
1 'polypeptide(L)'
;MSKKIIFTNGLIDLAQPRLGTKVIFKTDDFFASANRIIDPLPAVFKEGIFDKNGKWMDGWESRRKRTKGHDYIILRLGKSGSIKKVDVDTSHFNGNQPAMISIEGTNSNSNKVSHLKWEPLLSKKKN
;
A
#
# COMPACT_ATOMS: atom_id res chain seq x y z
N MET A 1 15.69 -14.92 5.49
CA MET A 1 16.11 -14.58 4.13
C MET A 1 16.14 -13.05 3.99
N SER A 2 17.29 -12.49 3.67
CA SER A 2 17.41 -11.05 3.52
C SER A 2 16.82 -10.61 2.18
N LYS A 3 15.93 -9.62 2.21
CA LYS A 3 15.38 -9.01 1.00
C LYS A 3 16.39 -8.01 0.43
N LYS A 4 16.51 -7.96 -0.87
CA LYS A 4 17.36 -6.97 -1.56
C LYS A 4 16.64 -5.63 -1.63
N ILE A 5 17.40 -4.54 -1.53
CA ILE A 5 16.89 -3.22 -1.86
C ILE A 5 16.77 -3.15 -3.39
N ILE A 6 15.59 -2.79 -3.87
CA ILE A 6 15.31 -2.68 -5.30
C ILE A 6 15.46 -1.21 -5.70
N PHE A 7 16.28 -0.96 -6.71
CA PHE A 7 16.45 0.35 -7.32
C PHE A 7 15.73 0.38 -8.66
N THR A 8 14.96 1.43 -8.89
CA THR A 8 14.31 1.67 -10.18
C THR A 8 14.81 3.01 -10.73
N ASN A 9 15.58 2.97 -11.83
CA ASN A 9 16.15 4.16 -12.47
C ASN A 9 16.90 5.07 -11.48
N GLY A 10 17.68 4.49 -10.56
CA GLY A 10 18.40 5.23 -9.54
C GLY A 10 17.54 5.72 -8.37
N LEU A 11 16.26 5.38 -8.36
CA LEU A 11 15.34 5.72 -7.27
C LEU A 11 15.35 4.63 -6.20
N ILE A 12 15.07 5.05 -4.96
CA ILE A 12 14.95 4.15 -3.83
C ILE A 12 13.46 3.99 -3.51
N ASP A 13 13.03 2.76 -3.26
CA ASP A 13 11.68 2.49 -2.76
C ASP A 13 11.56 2.92 -1.30
N LEU A 14 10.97 4.10 -1.06
CA LEU A 14 10.78 4.62 0.28
C LEU A 14 9.72 3.84 1.09
N ALA A 15 8.86 3.07 0.42
CA ALA A 15 7.82 2.30 1.09
C ALA A 15 8.34 1.01 1.72
N GLN A 16 9.56 0.60 1.44
CA GLN A 16 10.07 -0.67 1.94
C GLN A 16 10.28 -0.68 3.46
N PRO A 17 9.90 -1.78 4.14
CA PRO A 17 10.02 -1.87 5.60
C PRO A 17 11.45 -1.76 6.12
N ARG A 18 12.44 -2.10 5.31
CA ARG A 18 13.86 -2.01 5.67
C ARG A 18 14.30 -0.60 6.03
N LEU A 19 13.63 0.42 5.50
CA LEU A 19 13.89 1.82 5.83
C LEU A 19 13.12 2.28 7.07
N GLY A 20 12.31 1.42 7.66
CA GLY A 20 11.49 1.75 8.81
C GLY A 20 10.05 2.15 8.45
N THR A 21 9.64 2.04 7.19
CA THR A 21 8.29 2.33 6.76
C THR A 21 7.28 1.37 7.39
N LYS A 22 6.15 1.89 7.83
CA LYS A 22 5.08 1.14 8.50
C LYS A 22 3.71 1.57 7.99
N VAL A 23 2.79 0.62 7.95
CA VAL A 23 1.36 0.92 7.83
C VAL A 23 0.88 1.34 9.23
N ILE A 24 0.46 2.58 9.38
CA ILE A 24 0.02 3.12 10.68
C ILE A 24 -1.50 3.19 10.81
N PHE A 25 -2.22 3.09 9.71
CA PHE A 25 -3.69 3.06 9.70
C PHE A 25 -4.21 2.31 8.46
N LYS A 26 -5.35 1.67 8.63
CA LYS A 26 -6.10 1.00 7.58
C LYS A 26 -7.59 1.03 7.91
N THR A 27 -8.42 1.14 6.90
CA THR A 27 -9.87 1.08 7.10
C THR A 27 -10.36 -0.35 7.20
N ASP A 28 -9.87 -1.23 6.36
CA ASP A 28 -10.20 -2.65 6.37
C ASP A 28 -9.11 -3.47 5.67
N ASP A 29 -8.72 -4.59 6.26
CA ASP A 29 -7.80 -5.55 5.65
C ASP A 29 -8.19 -7.00 6.01
N PHE A 30 -9.49 -7.24 6.07
CA PHE A 30 -10.04 -8.51 6.52
C PHE A 30 -9.50 -9.72 5.74
N PHE A 31 -9.38 -9.63 4.42
CA PHE A 31 -8.94 -10.75 3.59
C PHE A 31 -7.43 -10.88 3.49
N ALA A 32 -6.71 -9.76 3.45
CA ALA A 32 -5.25 -9.79 3.43
C ALA A 32 -4.68 -8.54 4.08
N SER A 33 -3.72 -8.75 4.97
CA SER A 33 -3.11 -7.68 5.78
C SER A 33 -2.60 -6.53 4.95
N ALA A 34 -2.91 -5.30 5.37
CA ALA A 34 -2.39 -4.10 4.75
C ALA A 34 -0.86 -4.03 4.77
N ASN A 35 -0.21 -4.69 5.72
CA ASN A 35 1.26 -4.73 5.79
C ASN A 35 1.90 -5.37 4.55
N ARG A 36 1.16 -6.19 3.81
CA ARG A 36 1.69 -6.83 2.59
C ARG A 36 1.91 -5.82 1.46
N ILE A 37 1.25 -4.66 1.49
CA ILE A 37 1.36 -3.67 0.40
C ILE A 37 2.75 -3.04 0.30
N ILE A 38 3.51 -3.04 1.38
CA ILE A 38 4.85 -2.43 1.41
C ILE A 38 5.99 -3.44 1.23
N ASP A 39 5.68 -4.66 0.87
CA ASP A 39 6.69 -5.64 0.48
C ASP A 39 7.38 -5.16 -0.81
N PRO A 40 8.72 -4.98 -0.80
CA PRO A 40 9.43 -4.44 -1.96
C PRO A 40 9.60 -5.42 -3.11
N LEU A 41 9.31 -6.71 -2.89
CA LEU A 41 9.47 -7.73 -3.93
C LEU A 41 8.24 -7.74 -4.85
N PRO A 42 8.41 -8.18 -6.10
CA PRO A 42 7.27 -8.39 -6.99
C PRO A 42 6.25 -9.32 -6.36
N ALA A 43 4.97 -9.02 -6.60
CA ALA A 43 3.87 -9.82 -6.07
C ALA A 43 3.95 -11.25 -6.64
N VAL A 44 3.66 -12.23 -5.78
CA VAL A 44 3.62 -13.64 -6.15
C VAL A 44 2.23 -14.20 -5.97
N PHE A 45 1.91 -15.23 -6.72
CA PHE A 45 0.68 -15.99 -6.59
C PHE A 45 0.99 -17.39 -6.07
N LYS A 46 0.22 -17.82 -5.07
CA LYS A 46 0.34 -19.17 -4.50
C LYS A 46 -0.99 -19.88 -4.64
N GLU A 47 -1.07 -20.77 -5.65
CA GLU A 47 -2.28 -21.53 -5.89
C GLU A 47 -2.57 -22.51 -4.75
N GLY A 48 -3.85 -22.63 -4.39
CA GLY A 48 -4.30 -23.58 -3.37
C GLY A 48 -3.94 -23.21 -1.94
N ILE A 49 -3.38 -22.05 -1.70
CA ILE A 49 -3.05 -21.58 -0.35
C ILE A 49 -4.17 -20.66 0.15
N PHE A 50 -4.63 -20.94 1.35
CA PHE A 50 -5.66 -20.17 2.02
C PHE A 50 -5.16 -19.72 3.38
N ASP A 51 -5.52 -18.52 3.77
CA ASP A 51 -5.36 -18.07 5.13
C ASP A 51 -6.71 -18.08 5.87
N LYS A 52 -6.76 -17.52 7.06
CA LYS A 52 -7.92 -17.57 7.94
C LYS A 52 -9.22 -17.11 7.29
N ASN A 53 -9.17 -16.13 6.41
CA ASN A 53 -10.36 -15.46 5.88
C ASN A 53 -10.57 -15.68 4.39
N GLY A 54 -9.78 -16.52 3.74
CA GLY A 54 -9.96 -16.82 2.33
C GLY A 54 -8.68 -17.16 1.59
N LYS A 55 -8.72 -17.03 0.29
CA LYS A 55 -7.59 -17.29 -0.59
C LYS A 55 -6.42 -16.38 -0.27
N TRP A 56 -5.22 -16.94 -0.18
CA TRP A 56 -4.02 -16.16 0.10
C TRP A 56 -3.70 -15.23 -1.08
N MET A 57 -3.49 -13.95 -0.78
CA MET A 57 -3.10 -12.93 -1.76
C MET A 57 -1.88 -12.17 -1.26
N ASP A 58 -0.98 -11.87 -2.17
CA ASP A 58 0.23 -11.09 -1.88
C ASP A 58 -0.05 -9.60 -2.06
N GLY A 59 -0.69 -9.03 -1.08
CA GLY A 59 -1.04 -7.62 -1.08
C GLY A 59 -2.12 -7.32 -0.07
N TRP A 60 -2.54 -6.10 -0.01
CA TRP A 60 -3.65 -5.66 0.82
C TRP A 60 -4.98 -5.99 0.15
N GLU A 61 -5.87 -6.66 0.87
CA GLU A 61 -7.21 -6.96 0.38
C GLU A 61 -8.25 -6.66 1.46
N SER A 62 -9.10 -5.68 1.16
CA SER A 62 -10.23 -5.30 1.98
C SER A 62 -11.49 -6.04 1.55
N ARG A 63 -12.51 -6.05 2.42
CA ARG A 63 -13.85 -6.47 2.03
C ARG A 63 -14.43 -5.51 1.01
N ARG A 64 -15.36 -6.00 0.19
CA ARG A 64 -16.08 -5.13 -0.73
C ARG A 64 -16.84 -4.05 0.05
N LYS A 65 -16.56 -2.79 -0.27
CA LYS A 65 -17.27 -1.67 0.34
C LYS A 65 -18.61 -1.48 -0.34
N ARG A 66 -19.68 -1.74 0.39
CA ARG A 66 -21.05 -1.64 -0.10
C ARG A 66 -21.74 -0.32 0.26
N THR A 67 -21.02 0.56 0.97
CA THR A 67 -21.47 1.88 1.38
C THR A 67 -20.70 2.95 0.63
N LYS A 68 -21.16 4.20 0.71
CA LYS A 68 -20.43 5.34 0.16
C LYS A 68 -19.06 5.47 0.82
N GLY A 69 -18.09 5.95 0.06
CA GLY A 69 -16.73 6.18 0.52
C GLY A 69 -15.75 5.24 -0.16
N HIS A 70 -14.60 5.13 0.44
CA HIS A 70 -13.51 4.32 -0.08
C HIS A 70 -12.70 3.74 1.08
N ASP A 71 -11.95 2.70 0.79
CA ASP A 71 -10.96 2.20 1.74
C ASP A 71 -9.62 2.87 1.49
N TYR A 72 -8.86 3.05 2.56
CA TYR A 72 -7.55 3.66 2.47
C TYR A 72 -6.61 3.14 3.56
N ILE A 73 -5.33 3.33 3.32
CA ILE A 73 -4.28 3.08 4.29
C ILE A 73 -3.44 4.33 4.44
N ILE A 74 -2.75 4.42 5.56
CA ILE A 74 -1.76 5.47 5.81
C ILE A 74 -0.42 4.80 6.06
N LEU A 75 0.57 5.20 5.29
CA LEU A 75 1.94 4.77 5.47
C LEU A 75 2.74 5.89 6.12
N ARG A 76 3.54 5.53 7.11
CA ARG A 76 4.58 6.41 7.62
C ARG A 76 5.91 5.96 7.03
N LEU A 77 6.49 6.79 6.19
CA LEU A 77 7.80 6.49 5.62
C LEU A 77 8.88 6.54 6.71
N GLY A 78 9.77 5.58 6.70
CA GLY A 78 10.88 5.52 7.66
C GLY A 78 11.95 6.58 7.41
N LYS A 79 12.01 7.10 6.20
CA LYS A 79 12.92 8.17 5.80
C LYS A 79 12.18 9.23 5.03
N SER A 80 12.55 10.49 5.25
CA SER A 80 12.06 11.60 4.42
C SER A 80 12.67 11.53 3.04
N GLY A 81 11.95 12.03 2.06
CA GLY A 81 12.45 12.09 0.69
C GLY A 81 11.48 12.76 -0.26
N SER A 82 11.95 13.00 -1.46
CA SER A 82 11.11 13.48 -2.56
C SER A 82 10.55 12.29 -3.32
N ILE A 83 9.24 12.25 -3.50
CA ILE A 83 8.57 11.19 -4.23
C ILE A 83 8.56 11.57 -5.71
N LYS A 84 9.24 10.77 -6.53
CA LYS A 84 9.33 10.98 -7.97
C LYS A 84 8.35 10.11 -8.74
N LYS A 85 8.02 8.94 -8.20
CA LYS A 85 7.17 7.97 -8.85
C LYS A 85 6.45 7.13 -7.80
N VAL A 86 5.22 6.75 -8.09
CA VAL A 86 4.48 5.76 -7.31
C VAL A 86 4.08 4.63 -8.24
N ASP A 87 4.41 3.42 -7.85
CA ASP A 87 3.99 2.21 -8.54
C ASP A 87 2.96 1.48 -7.67
N VAL A 88 1.74 1.37 -8.17
CA VAL A 88 0.66 0.64 -7.51
C VAL A 88 0.45 -0.67 -8.27
N ASP A 89 0.90 -1.75 -7.67
CA ASP A 89 0.86 -3.08 -8.27
C ASP A 89 -0.40 -3.82 -7.83
N THR A 90 -1.26 -4.13 -8.79
CA THR A 90 -2.49 -4.91 -8.58
C THR A 90 -2.38 -6.32 -9.18
N SER A 91 -1.16 -6.82 -9.39
CA SER A 91 -0.92 -8.16 -9.94
C SER A 91 -1.67 -9.22 -9.15
N HIS A 92 -2.27 -10.16 -9.85
CA HIS A 92 -3.03 -11.29 -9.31
C HIS A 92 -4.39 -10.93 -8.68
N PHE A 93 -4.72 -9.66 -8.53
CA PHE A 93 -6.05 -9.21 -8.10
C PHE A 93 -6.96 -9.08 -9.33
N ASN A 94 -7.31 -10.20 -9.92
CA ASN A 94 -8.10 -10.25 -11.16
C ASN A 94 -9.59 -10.09 -10.85
N GLY A 95 -10.16 -8.96 -11.27
CA GLY A 95 -11.58 -8.66 -11.06
C GLY A 95 -11.92 -8.03 -9.71
N ASN A 96 -11.02 -8.01 -8.77
CA ASN A 96 -11.21 -7.41 -7.44
C ASN A 96 -10.27 -6.23 -7.14
N GLN A 97 -9.53 -5.77 -8.15
CA GLN A 97 -8.72 -4.56 -8.02
C GLN A 97 -9.61 -3.31 -7.91
N PRO A 98 -9.13 -2.24 -7.26
CA PRO A 98 -9.90 -1.00 -7.20
C PRO A 98 -10.06 -0.36 -8.57
N ALA A 99 -11.22 0.24 -8.81
CA ALA A 99 -11.51 0.92 -10.08
C ALA A 99 -10.70 2.22 -10.22
N MET A 100 -10.49 2.91 -9.12
CA MET A 100 -9.72 4.17 -9.07
C MET A 100 -8.88 4.23 -7.81
N ILE A 101 -7.77 4.94 -7.90
CA ILE A 101 -6.87 5.21 -6.78
C ILE A 101 -6.53 6.69 -6.72
N SER A 102 -6.24 7.17 -5.53
CA SER A 102 -5.65 8.49 -5.29
C SER A 102 -4.59 8.38 -4.22
N ILE A 103 -3.64 9.29 -4.24
CA ILE A 103 -2.53 9.28 -3.29
C ILE A 103 -2.31 10.69 -2.80
N GLU A 104 -2.21 10.85 -1.49
CA GLU A 104 -1.92 12.10 -0.83
C GLU A 104 -0.69 11.93 0.06
N GLY A 105 0.02 13.02 0.28
CA GLY A 105 1.19 13.02 1.13
C GLY A 105 1.23 14.23 2.04
N THR A 106 1.97 14.09 3.12
CA THR A 106 2.25 15.19 4.04
C THR A 106 3.60 14.97 4.69
N ASN A 107 4.18 16.05 5.19
CA ASN A 107 5.43 15.99 5.95
C ASN A 107 5.14 16.36 7.40
N SER A 108 5.33 15.41 8.30
CA SER A 108 5.08 15.59 9.73
C SER A 108 5.84 14.56 10.55
N ASN A 109 6.23 14.94 11.75
CA ASN A 109 6.80 14.01 12.73
C ASN A 109 5.75 13.40 13.64
N SER A 110 4.47 13.76 13.47
CA SER A 110 3.38 13.27 14.30
C SER A 110 2.73 12.02 13.71
N ASN A 111 2.39 11.06 14.57
CA ASN A 111 1.53 9.93 14.21
C ASN A 111 0.03 10.27 14.35
N LYS A 112 -0.30 11.44 14.86
CA LYS A 112 -1.69 11.92 14.96
C LYS A 112 -2.11 12.49 13.61
N VAL A 113 -2.73 11.66 12.79
CA VAL A 113 -3.02 12.00 11.40
C VAL A 113 -4.28 12.85 11.22
N SER A 114 -5.12 13.00 12.24
CA SER A 114 -6.39 13.72 12.16
C SER A 114 -6.24 15.23 11.92
N HIS A 115 -5.10 15.80 12.22
CA HIS A 115 -4.84 17.25 12.09
C HIS A 115 -3.84 17.57 10.98
N LEU A 116 -3.40 16.57 10.20
CA LEU A 116 -2.42 16.79 9.16
C LEU A 116 -3.08 17.36 7.91
N LYS A 117 -2.39 18.29 7.28
CA LYS A 117 -2.80 18.82 5.98
C LYS A 117 -2.21 17.95 4.88
N TRP A 118 -3.07 17.24 4.19
CA TRP A 118 -2.69 16.36 3.09
C TRP A 118 -2.66 17.10 1.76
N GLU A 119 -1.66 16.79 0.95
CA GLU A 119 -1.54 17.32 -0.40
C GLU A 119 -1.66 16.19 -1.41
N PRO A 120 -2.39 16.39 -2.52
CA PRO A 120 -2.51 15.36 -3.53
C PRO A 120 -1.17 15.13 -4.23
N LEU A 121 -0.72 13.88 -4.24
CA LEU A 121 0.42 13.43 -5.04
C LEU A 121 -0.08 12.84 -6.36
N LEU A 122 -1.25 12.24 -6.33
CA LEU A 122 -1.93 11.68 -7.49
C LEU A 122 -3.42 11.86 -7.29
N SER A 123 -4.07 12.61 -8.17
CA SER A 123 -5.53 12.70 -8.23
C SER A 123 -6.12 11.35 -8.62
N LYS A 124 -7.41 11.14 -8.36
CA LYS A 124 -8.09 9.88 -8.71
C LYS A 124 -7.76 9.46 -10.13
N LYS A 125 -7.16 8.31 -10.28
CA LYS A 125 -6.88 7.69 -11.57
C LYS A 125 -7.57 6.36 -11.68
N LYS A 126 -8.06 6.11 -12.87
CA LYS A 126 -8.62 4.83 -13.26
C LYS A 126 -7.50 3.79 -13.30
N ASN A 127 -7.75 2.70 -12.63
CA ASN A 127 -6.82 1.59 -12.59
C ASN A 127 -6.93 0.72 -13.85
#